data_78521bc84b2be060b8a617f8cec3dc85
#
_entry.id   78521bc84b2be060b8a617f8cec3dc85
#
_cell.length_a   1.000
_cell.length_b   1.000
_cell.length_c   1.000
_cell.angle_alpha   90.00
_cell.angle_beta   90.00
_cell.angle_gamma   90.00
#
_symmetry.space_group_name_H-M   'P 1'
#
loop_
_entity.id
_entity.type
_entity.pdbx_description
1 polymer ?
#
loop_
_entity_poly.entity_id
_entity_poly.type
_entity_poly.pdbx_seq_one_letter_code
_entity_poly.pdbx_strand_id
1 'polypeptide(L)'
;MIDPKSRSKEWILESCGKNKVNDPTLMEKTIRAFSLLEALAKSGCPFLFKGGSALMLQLACTQRLSVDIDIVCPPGTDVISYLEPYAEEYGFGEIVPTERISRNNVLKTHAKCYYQVSYITNTISEKILLDVLFEENWYSTIDTLPITSPFLQMNGEEYTVQLPSKDDLLGDKLTAYAPNTTGIPYKRKPSERSFSGEKRA
;
A
#
# COMPACT_ATOMS: atom_id res chain seq x y z
N MET A 1 -14.10 -12.74 -2.66
CA MET A 1 -13.57 -12.37 -1.32
C MET A 1 -12.34 -13.20 -1.02
N ILE A 2 -11.34 -12.60 -0.41
CA ILE A 2 -10.13 -13.29 0.03
C ILE A 2 -10.49 -14.26 1.15
N ASP A 3 -10.25 -15.57 0.93
CA ASP A 3 -10.53 -16.60 1.93
C ASP A 3 -9.66 -16.36 3.18
N PRO A 4 -10.20 -16.38 4.40
CA PRO A 4 -9.42 -16.28 5.63
C PRO A 4 -8.26 -17.26 5.73
N LYS A 5 -8.33 -18.41 5.05
CA LYS A 5 -7.22 -19.37 4.93
C LYS A 5 -5.96 -18.76 4.32
N SER A 6 -6.08 -17.73 3.47
CA SER A 6 -4.92 -17.02 2.91
C SER A 6 -4.01 -16.47 3.99
N ARG A 7 -4.53 -16.22 5.18
CA ARG A 7 -3.81 -15.68 6.35
C ARG A 7 -3.30 -16.77 7.29
N SER A 8 -3.49 -18.07 6.97
CA SER A 8 -2.98 -19.17 7.78
C SER A 8 -1.48 -19.37 7.57
N LYS A 9 -0.80 -19.92 8.59
CA LYS A 9 0.62 -20.26 8.52
C LYS A 9 0.93 -21.20 7.34
N GLU A 10 0.10 -22.22 7.18
CA GLU A 10 0.25 -23.24 6.16
C GLU A 10 0.21 -22.61 4.76
N TRP A 11 -0.78 -21.75 4.51
CA TRP A 11 -0.91 -21.09 3.22
C TRP A 11 0.21 -20.09 2.96
N ILE A 12 0.65 -19.33 3.96
CA ILE A 12 1.76 -18.38 3.83
C ILE A 12 3.02 -19.11 3.39
N LEU A 13 3.36 -20.24 4.03
CA LEU A 13 4.55 -21.04 3.70
C LEU A 13 4.41 -21.70 2.31
N GLU A 14 3.23 -22.23 1.97
CA GLU A 14 2.95 -22.78 0.65
C GLU A 14 3.09 -21.72 -0.46
N SER A 15 2.54 -20.52 -0.22
CA SER A 15 2.63 -19.38 -1.14
C SER A 15 4.07 -18.92 -1.33
N CYS A 16 4.90 -18.93 -0.28
CA CYS A 16 6.34 -18.67 -0.37
C CYS A 16 7.02 -19.66 -1.34
N GLY A 17 6.76 -20.95 -1.18
CA GLY A 17 7.31 -21.98 -2.05
C GLY A 17 6.89 -21.84 -3.51
N LYS A 18 5.58 -21.65 -3.76
CA LYS A 18 5.02 -21.49 -5.11
C LYS A 18 5.54 -20.26 -5.84
N ASN A 19 5.71 -19.14 -5.13
CA ASN A 19 6.10 -17.87 -5.72
C ASN A 19 7.61 -17.57 -5.57
N LYS A 20 8.41 -18.53 -5.06
CA LYS A 20 9.85 -18.40 -4.85
C LYS A 20 10.22 -17.19 -3.98
N VAL A 21 9.43 -16.92 -2.95
CA VAL A 21 9.65 -15.87 -1.96
C VAL A 21 10.31 -16.49 -0.73
N ASN A 22 11.50 -16.03 -0.39
CA ASN A 22 12.26 -16.60 0.74
C ASN A 22 11.87 -16.00 2.11
N ASP A 23 11.08 -14.95 2.13
CA ASP A 23 10.69 -14.24 3.37
C ASP A 23 9.19 -14.40 3.65
N PRO A 24 8.82 -15.30 4.60
CA PRO A 24 7.42 -15.48 5.00
C PRO A 24 6.80 -14.22 5.64
N THR A 25 7.61 -13.36 6.27
CA THR A 25 7.13 -12.08 6.82
C THR A 25 6.63 -11.17 5.71
N LEU A 26 7.41 -11.09 4.66
CA LEU A 26 7.06 -10.27 3.50
C LEU A 26 5.82 -10.82 2.79
N MET A 27 5.71 -12.16 2.65
CA MET A 27 4.53 -12.81 2.08
C MET A 27 3.28 -12.54 2.92
N GLU A 28 3.35 -12.72 4.24
CA GLU A 28 2.23 -12.43 5.14
C GLU A 28 1.81 -10.97 5.06
N LYS A 29 2.77 -10.02 5.12
CA LYS A 29 2.48 -8.59 4.97
C LYS A 29 1.77 -8.28 3.65
N THR A 30 2.18 -8.92 2.57
CA THR A 30 1.54 -8.73 1.26
C THR A 30 0.10 -9.24 1.27
N ILE A 31 -0.15 -10.43 1.80
CA ILE A 31 -1.51 -10.99 1.94
C ILE A 31 -2.38 -10.07 2.82
N ARG A 32 -1.83 -9.57 3.94
CA ARG A 32 -2.53 -8.63 4.83
C ARG A 32 -2.81 -7.29 4.15
N ALA A 33 -1.88 -6.77 3.34
CA ALA A 33 -2.12 -5.56 2.57
C ALA A 33 -3.30 -5.73 1.60
N PHE A 34 -3.39 -6.84 0.88
CA PHE A 34 -4.54 -7.12 0.02
C PHE A 34 -5.83 -7.37 0.81
N SER A 35 -5.74 -7.95 2.01
CA SER A 35 -6.90 -8.07 2.91
C SER A 35 -7.41 -6.69 3.35
N LEU A 36 -6.52 -5.74 3.63
CA LEU A 36 -6.89 -4.36 3.94
C LEU A 36 -7.54 -3.66 2.74
N LEU A 37 -6.99 -3.86 1.54
CA LEU A 37 -7.54 -3.32 0.30
C LEU A 37 -8.97 -3.83 0.05
N GLU A 38 -9.21 -5.14 0.27
CA GLU A 38 -10.54 -5.72 0.11
C GLU A 38 -11.52 -5.20 1.18
N ALA A 39 -11.07 -5.01 2.42
CA ALA A 39 -11.89 -4.40 3.47
C ALA A 39 -12.36 -2.99 3.06
N LEU A 40 -11.46 -2.17 2.51
CA LEU A 40 -11.80 -0.85 1.98
C LEU A 40 -12.77 -0.92 0.81
N ALA A 41 -12.56 -1.84 -0.14
CA ALA A 41 -13.47 -2.02 -1.26
C ALA A 41 -14.87 -2.47 -0.81
N LYS A 42 -14.93 -3.42 0.11
CA LYS A 42 -16.18 -3.92 0.72
C LYS A 42 -16.94 -2.85 1.49
N SER A 43 -16.23 -1.94 2.15
CA SER A 43 -16.83 -0.87 2.94
C SER A 43 -17.56 0.19 2.11
N GLY A 44 -17.33 0.22 0.79
CA GLY A 44 -17.83 1.27 -0.09
C GLY A 44 -17.12 2.62 0.08
N CYS A 45 -15.93 2.64 0.69
CA CYS A 45 -15.09 3.83 0.76
C CYS A 45 -14.79 4.36 -0.65
N PRO A 46 -14.97 5.65 -0.94
CA PRO A 46 -14.60 6.21 -2.23
C PRO A 46 -13.08 6.43 -2.30
N PHE A 47 -12.38 5.63 -3.08
CA PHE A 47 -10.93 5.78 -3.26
C PHE A 47 -10.45 5.31 -4.63
N LEU A 48 -9.28 5.81 -5.02
CA LEU A 48 -8.45 5.27 -6.09
C LEU A 48 -7.23 4.58 -5.47
N PHE A 49 -7.02 3.34 -5.85
CA PHE A 49 -5.85 2.56 -5.40
C PHE A 49 -4.63 2.91 -6.23
N LYS A 50 -3.50 3.20 -5.59
CA LYS A 50 -2.26 3.60 -6.26
C LYS A 50 -1.01 2.96 -5.65
N GLY A 51 0.15 3.45 -6.04
CA GLY A 51 1.41 3.04 -5.44
C GLY A 51 1.96 1.72 -5.94
N GLY A 52 2.82 1.11 -5.11
CA GLY A 52 3.52 -0.13 -5.47
C GLY A 52 2.60 -1.35 -5.52
N SER A 53 1.65 -1.43 -4.62
CA SER A 53 0.71 -2.54 -4.53
C SER A 53 -0.32 -2.50 -5.66
N ALA A 54 -0.73 -1.31 -6.12
CA ALA A 54 -1.57 -1.15 -7.31
C ALA A 54 -0.86 -1.62 -8.58
N LEU A 55 0.40 -1.24 -8.74
CA LEU A 55 1.20 -1.70 -9.88
C LEU A 55 1.40 -3.22 -9.84
N MET A 56 1.60 -3.82 -8.66
CA MET A 56 1.70 -5.26 -8.50
C MET A 56 0.41 -5.97 -8.90
N LEU A 57 -0.76 -5.45 -8.52
CA LEU A 57 -2.07 -5.97 -8.94
C LEU A 57 -2.23 -5.89 -10.45
N GLN A 58 -1.93 -4.74 -11.04
CA GLN A 58 -2.14 -4.46 -12.46
C GLN A 58 -1.21 -5.27 -13.39
N LEU A 59 0.01 -5.57 -12.92
CA LEU A 59 0.98 -6.37 -13.68
C LEU A 59 0.86 -7.87 -13.39
N ALA A 60 0.01 -8.29 -12.46
CA ALA A 60 -0.08 -9.65 -11.95
C ALA A 60 1.32 -10.23 -11.59
N CYS A 61 2.21 -9.37 -11.07
CA CYS A 61 3.61 -9.67 -10.85
C CYS A 61 3.88 -10.03 -9.39
N THR A 62 4.54 -11.16 -9.16
CA THR A 62 4.94 -11.63 -7.83
C THR A 62 6.44 -11.50 -7.56
N GLN A 63 7.23 -11.02 -8.53
CA GLN A 63 8.68 -10.90 -8.37
C GLN A 63 9.10 -9.80 -7.38
N ARG A 64 8.25 -8.78 -7.21
CA ARG A 64 8.46 -7.72 -6.23
C ARG A 64 7.18 -7.52 -5.43
N LEU A 65 7.18 -8.00 -4.20
CA LEU A 65 6.08 -7.80 -3.28
C LEU A 65 6.06 -6.36 -2.75
N SER A 66 4.86 -5.85 -2.53
CA SER A 66 4.60 -4.54 -1.90
C SER A 66 3.67 -4.76 -0.72
N VAL A 67 3.89 -4.02 0.36
CA VAL A 67 3.26 -4.26 1.66
C VAL A 67 2.44 -3.07 2.17
N ASP A 68 2.55 -1.92 1.51
CA ASP A 68 1.81 -0.73 1.89
C ASP A 68 0.62 -0.53 0.95
N ILE A 69 -0.45 0.06 1.44
CA ILE A 69 -1.63 0.45 0.67
C ILE A 69 -1.65 1.96 0.55
N ASP A 70 -1.49 2.44 -0.68
CA ASP A 70 -1.59 3.85 -1.03
C ASP A 70 -2.93 4.12 -1.70
N ILE A 71 -3.70 5.08 -1.22
CA ILE A 71 -4.99 5.47 -1.83
C ILE A 71 -5.11 6.98 -1.97
N VAL A 72 -5.91 7.39 -2.94
CA VAL A 72 -6.37 8.78 -3.08
C VAL A 72 -7.85 8.80 -2.79
N CYS A 73 -8.27 9.70 -1.92
CA CYS A 73 -9.66 9.90 -1.54
C CYS A 73 -10.10 11.35 -1.82
N PRO A 74 -11.37 11.59 -2.12
CA PRO A 74 -11.91 12.94 -2.12
C PRO A 74 -11.66 13.64 -0.78
N PRO A 75 -11.39 14.96 -0.79
CA PRO A 75 -11.24 15.72 0.44
C PRO A 75 -12.43 15.57 1.39
N GLY A 76 -12.15 15.35 2.68
CA GLY A 76 -13.18 15.16 3.69
C GLY A 76 -13.67 13.71 3.88
N THR A 77 -13.14 12.74 3.15
CA THR A 77 -13.46 11.33 3.37
C THR A 77 -12.90 10.84 4.70
N ASP A 78 -13.74 10.31 5.59
CA ASP A 78 -13.32 9.65 6.83
C ASP A 78 -13.06 8.16 6.58
N VAL A 79 -11.88 7.85 6.04
CA VAL A 79 -11.48 6.49 5.66
C VAL A 79 -11.51 5.52 6.83
N ILE A 80 -11.22 6.00 8.04
CA ILE A 80 -11.19 5.15 9.24
C ILE A 80 -12.59 4.65 9.57
N SER A 81 -13.58 5.52 9.58
CA SER A 81 -14.99 5.15 9.83
C SER A 81 -15.52 4.12 8.81
N TYR A 82 -15.04 4.14 7.57
CA TYR A 82 -15.35 3.09 6.58
C TYR A 82 -14.69 1.76 6.92
N LEU A 83 -13.45 1.78 7.40
CA LEU A 83 -12.64 0.58 7.60
C LEU A 83 -12.93 -0.13 8.93
N GLU A 84 -13.15 0.60 10.03
CA GLU A 84 -13.34 0.04 11.37
C GLU A 84 -14.37 -1.09 11.46
N PRO A 85 -15.57 -1.02 10.83
CA PRO A 85 -16.58 -2.09 10.92
C PRO A 85 -16.12 -3.43 10.32
N TYR A 86 -15.12 -3.40 9.45
CA TYR A 86 -14.61 -4.58 8.73
C TYR A 86 -13.25 -5.07 9.26
N ALA A 87 -12.60 -4.30 10.12
CA ALA A 87 -11.25 -4.58 10.57
C ALA A 87 -11.09 -5.99 11.15
N GLU A 88 -11.95 -6.38 12.07
CA GLU A 88 -11.90 -7.69 12.74
C GLU A 88 -12.12 -8.86 11.75
N GLU A 89 -13.08 -8.75 10.83
CA GLU A 89 -13.35 -9.76 9.79
C GLU A 89 -12.09 -10.03 8.95
N TYR A 90 -11.35 -8.96 8.62
CA TYR A 90 -10.11 -9.06 7.83
C TYR A 90 -8.87 -9.32 8.67
N GLY A 91 -9.03 -9.54 9.97
CA GLY A 91 -7.98 -9.95 10.91
C GLY A 91 -7.07 -8.82 11.34
N PHE A 92 -7.59 -7.59 11.35
CA PHE A 92 -6.96 -6.44 11.97
C PHE A 92 -7.58 -6.20 13.35
N GLY A 93 -6.73 -5.88 14.33
CA GLY A 93 -7.14 -5.48 15.65
C GLY A 93 -7.27 -3.95 15.73
N GLU A 94 -6.20 -3.29 16.13
CA GLU A 94 -6.18 -1.84 16.31
C GLU A 94 -5.87 -1.11 14.99
N ILE A 95 -6.60 -0.02 14.72
CA ILE A 95 -6.30 0.93 13.64
C ILE A 95 -5.89 2.25 14.28
N VAL A 96 -4.66 2.67 14.08
CA VAL A 96 -4.11 3.89 14.67
C VAL A 96 -3.91 4.94 13.58
N PRO A 97 -4.80 5.94 13.47
CA PRO A 97 -4.59 7.06 12.57
C PRO A 97 -3.40 7.90 13.04
N THR A 98 -2.66 8.43 12.10
CA THR A 98 -1.54 9.34 12.38
C THR A 98 -1.59 10.46 11.37
N GLU A 99 -1.88 11.65 11.82
CA GLU A 99 -1.84 12.84 10.96
C GLU A 99 -0.39 13.14 10.56
N ARG A 100 -0.18 13.45 9.31
CA ARG A 100 1.09 13.92 8.79
C ARG A 100 0.88 15.21 8.01
N ILE A 101 1.29 16.32 8.58
CA ILE A 101 1.28 17.60 7.87
C ILE A 101 2.40 17.55 6.83
N SER A 102 2.00 17.56 5.55
CA SER A 102 2.94 17.70 4.43
C SER A 102 3.49 19.13 4.40
N ARG A 103 4.77 19.30 4.01
CA ARG A 103 5.38 20.62 3.82
C ARG A 103 4.70 21.49 2.75
N ASN A 104 3.85 20.89 1.92
CA ASN A 104 3.20 21.54 0.77
C ASN A 104 1.69 21.71 0.97
N ASN A 105 1.19 21.78 2.22
CA ASN A 105 -0.24 21.92 2.54
C ASN A 105 -1.17 20.84 1.95
N VAL A 106 -0.64 19.74 1.46
CA VAL A 106 -1.45 18.59 1.01
C VAL A 106 -1.83 17.79 2.24
N LEU A 107 -3.13 17.61 2.45
CA LEU A 107 -3.64 16.79 3.55
C LEU A 107 -3.31 15.32 3.29
N LYS A 108 -2.55 14.74 4.18
CA LYS A 108 -2.19 13.31 4.18
C LYS A 108 -2.50 12.72 5.53
N THR A 109 -3.17 11.60 5.52
CA THR A 109 -3.36 10.78 6.73
C THR A 109 -2.67 9.44 6.52
N HIS A 110 -2.03 8.95 7.55
CA HIS A 110 -1.51 7.59 7.60
C HIS A 110 -2.29 6.82 8.66
N ALA A 111 -2.63 5.58 8.37
CA ALA A 111 -3.14 4.68 9.38
C ALA A 111 -2.23 3.45 9.50
N LYS A 112 -2.06 2.97 10.72
CA LYS A 112 -1.37 1.72 11.02
C LYS A 112 -2.42 0.69 11.39
N CYS A 113 -2.61 -0.31 10.56
CA CYS A 113 -3.54 -1.40 10.78
C CYS A 113 -2.78 -2.58 11.38
N TYR A 114 -2.93 -2.82 12.68
CA TYR A 114 -2.19 -3.86 13.41
C TYR A 114 -2.87 -5.22 13.24
N TYR A 115 -2.05 -6.27 13.14
CA TYR A 115 -2.49 -7.67 13.08
C TYR A 115 -1.55 -8.59 13.84
N GLN A 116 -2.06 -9.76 14.25
CA GLN A 116 -1.23 -10.80 14.85
C GLN A 116 -0.56 -11.65 13.78
N VAL A 117 0.74 -11.88 13.90
CA VAL A 117 1.54 -12.66 12.95
C VAL A 117 1.12 -14.13 13.02
N SER A 118 0.80 -14.72 11.89
CA SER A 118 0.25 -16.08 11.80
C SER A 118 1.32 -17.14 11.63
N TYR A 119 2.44 -16.86 10.95
CA TYR A 119 3.47 -17.88 10.69
C TYR A 119 4.40 -18.12 11.87
N ILE A 120 4.48 -17.19 12.83
CA ILE A 120 5.22 -17.35 14.10
C ILE A 120 4.21 -17.65 15.21
N THR A 121 4.52 -18.61 16.06
CA THR A 121 3.64 -19.05 17.17
C THR A 121 3.58 -18.10 18.36
N ASN A 122 4.12 -16.90 18.25
CA ASN A 122 4.17 -15.92 19.32
C ASN A 122 3.25 -14.75 19.06
N THR A 123 2.87 -14.04 20.12
CA THR A 123 2.04 -12.86 20.16
C THR A 123 2.71 -11.61 19.56
N ILE A 124 3.43 -11.75 18.45
CA ILE A 124 4.05 -10.62 17.78
C ILE A 124 2.99 -9.91 16.97
N SER A 125 2.81 -8.63 17.24
CA SER A 125 1.95 -7.74 16.46
C SER A 125 2.78 -7.03 15.39
N GLU A 126 2.30 -7.06 14.16
CA GLU A 126 2.83 -6.32 13.03
C GLU A 126 1.77 -5.39 12.46
N LYS A 127 2.13 -4.57 11.48
CA LYS A 127 1.21 -3.57 10.91
C LYS A 127 1.36 -3.46 9.41
N ILE A 128 0.25 -3.10 8.78
CA ILE A 128 0.19 -2.59 7.41
C ILE A 128 0.02 -1.08 7.48
N LEU A 129 0.73 -0.37 6.61
CA LEU A 129 0.56 1.07 6.46
C LEU A 129 -0.50 1.33 5.40
N LEU A 130 -1.46 2.17 5.76
CA LEU A 130 -2.43 2.76 4.86
C LEU A 130 -2.09 4.24 4.69
N ASP A 131 -1.64 4.61 3.51
CA ASP A 131 -1.31 5.98 3.16
C ASP A 131 -2.46 6.60 2.35
N VAL A 132 -3.09 7.61 2.92
CA VAL A 132 -4.23 8.30 2.31
C VAL A 132 -3.83 9.70 1.88
N LEU A 133 -4.00 9.99 0.61
CA LEU A 133 -3.86 11.31 0.03
C LEU A 133 -5.25 11.88 -0.25
N PHE A 134 -5.56 13.05 0.29
CA PHE A 134 -6.84 13.72 0.07
C PHE A 134 -6.69 14.76 -1.04
N GLU A 135 -7.10 14.38 -2.24
CA GLU A 135 -7.09 15.27 -3.41
C GLU A 135 -8.12 14.81 -4.44
N GLU A 136 -8.45 15.71 -5.37
CA GLU A 136 -9.25 15.38 -6.54
C GLU A 136 -8.50 14.43 -7.49
N ASN A 137 -9.24 13.66 -8.26
CA ASN A 137 -8.65 12.76 -9.25
C ASN A 137 -8.09 13.54 -10.45
N TRP A 138 -6.81 13.42 -10.70
CA TRP A 138 -6.08 14.00 -11.82
C TRP A 138 -5.66 13.00 -12.89
N TYR A 139 -5.94 11.72 -12.69
CA TYR A 139 -5.54 10.68 -13.63
C TYR A 139 -6.40 10.70 -14.88
N SER A 140 -5.77 10.50 -16.04
CA SER A 140 -6.42 10.56 -17.35
C SER A 140 -7.32 9.36 -17.61
N THR A 141 -6.94 8.19 -17.10
CA THR A 141 -7.62 6.92 -17.33
C THR A 141 -7.68 6.11 -16.04
N ILE A 142 -8.88 5.62 -15.73
CA ILE A 142 -9.13 4.77 -14.57
C ILE A 142 -9.53 3.37 -15.03
N ASP A 143 -8.77 2.39 -14.61
CA ASP A 143 -9.07 0.97 -14.78
C ASP A 143 -9.86 0.44 -13.58
N THR A 144 -10.61 -0.65 -13.77
CA THR A 144 -11.25 -1.39 -12.68
C THR A 144 -10.75 -2.83 -12.74
N LEU A 145 -10.13 -3.30 -11.67
CA LEU A 145 -9.56 -4.65 -11.59
C LEU A 145 -10.08 -5.42 -10.37
N PRO A 146 -10.23 -6.75 -10.51
CA PRO A 146 -10.51 -7.61 -9.37
C PRO A 146 -9.31 -7.68 -8.41
N ILE A 147 -9.59 -7.80 -7.11
CA ILE A 147 -8.57 -8.00 -6.10
C ILE A 147 -8.19 -9.49 -6.09
N THR A 148 -7.29 -9.87 -6.98
CA THR A 148 -6.82 -11.26 -7.12
C THR A 148 -5.30 -11.32 -7.23
N SER A 149 -4.71 -12.41 -6.75
CA SER A 149 -3.27 -12.65 -6.90
C SER A 149 -2.94 -14.12 -6.71
N PRO A 150 -1.84 -14.65 -7.31
CA PRO A 150 -1.41 -16.04 -7.13
C PRO A 150 -1.14 -16.45 -5.67
N PHE A 151 -0.93 -15.50 -4.77
CA PHE A 151 -0.71 -15.77 -3.34
C PHE A 151 -1.98 -15.64 -2.49
N LEU A 152 -3.14 -15.38 -3.10
CA LEU A 152 -4.43 -15.30 -2.41
C LEU A 152 -5.29 -16.51 -2.74
N GLN A 153 -5.96 -17.06 -1.74
CA GLN A 153 -7.11 -17.93 -1.95
C GLN A 153 -8.35 -17.07 -2.04
N MET A 154 -9.16 -17.31 -3.07
CA MET A 154 -10.41 -16.57 -3.29
C MET A 154 -11.60 -17.47 -3.02
N ASN A 155 -12.64 -16.95 -2.35
CA ASN A 155 -13.87 -17.66 -2.07
C ASN A 155 -15.07 -16.69 -2.06
N GLY A 156 -16.13 -17.04 -2.76
CA GLY A 156 -17.38 -16.26 -2.79
C GLY A 156 -17.28 -15.00 -3.68
N GLU A 157 -17.83 -13.89 -3.19
CA GLU A 157 -17.96 -12.64 -3.92
C GLU A 157 -16.59 -12.05 -4.33
N GLU A 158 -16.50 -11.51 -5.53
CA GLU A 158 -15.31 -10.84 -6.03
C GLU A 158 -15.46 -9.33 -5.84
N TYR A 159 -14.47 -8.72 -5.15
CA TYR A 159 -14.37 -7.28 -5.01
C TYR A 159 -13.41 -6.70 -6.04
N THR A 160 -13.74 -5.52 -6.53
CA THR A 160 -12.92 -4.78 -7.50
C THR A 160 -12.46 -3.46 -6.90
N VAL A 161 -11.39 -2.93 -7.46
CA VAL A 161 -10.87 -1.60 -7.12
C VAL A 161 -10.65 -0.77 -8.38
N GLN A 162 -10.85 0.53 -8.24
CA GLN A 162 -10.48 1.50 -9.24
C GLN A 162 -9.02 1.94 -9.03
N LEU A 163 -8.26 2.03 -10.10
CA LEU A 163 -6.86 2.44 -10.06
C LEU A 163 -6.48 3.16 -11.37
N PRO A 164 -5.46 4.04 -11.33
CA PRO A 164 -4.96 4.69 -12.54
C PRO A 164 -4.41 3.67 -13.55
N SER A 165 -4.38 4.07 -14.82
CA SER A 165 -3.77 3.27 -15.88
C SER A 165 -2.31 2.94 -15.56
N LYS A 166 -1.73 1.94 -16.26
CA LYS A 166 -0.30 1.57 -16.11
C LYS A 166 0.62 2.75 -16.40
N ASP A 167 0.26 3.56 -17.39
CA ASP A 167 1.07 4.70 -17.82
C ASP A 167 1.03 5.81 -16.76
N ASP A 168 -0.14 6.09 -16.18
CA ASP A 168 -0.28 7.05 -15.09
C ASP A 168 0.48 6.61 -13.83
N LEU A 169 0.38 5.32 -13.45
CA LEU A 169 1.14 4.77 -12.32
C LEU A 169 2.66 4.79 -12.55
N LEU A 170 3.10 4.57 -13.80
CA LEU A 170 4.49 4.70 -14.18
C LEU A 170 4.95 6.16 -14.10
N GLY A 171 4.12 7.10 -14.58
CA GLY A 171 4.36 8.54 -14.46
C GLY A 171 4.58 8.97 -13.01
N ASP A 172 3.72 8.53 -12.09
CA ASP A 172 3.86 8.76 -10.64
C ASP A 172 5.20 8.25 -10.09
N LYS A 173 5.62 7.05 -10.53
CA LYS A 173 6.91 6.49 -10.13
C LYS A 173 8.10 7.30 -10.65
N LEU A 174 8.04 7.73 -11.90
CA LEU A 174 9.11 8.53 -12.52
C LEU A 174 9.22 9.91 -11.88
N THR A 175 8.09 10.57 -11.59
CA THR A 175 8.10 11.89 -10.93
C THR A 175 8.68 11.81 -9.51
N ALA A 176 8.48 10.71 -8.78
CA ALA A 176 9.10 10.51 -7.48
C ALA A 176 10.64 10.49 -7.53
N TYR A 177 11.23 10.13 -8.68
CA TYR A 177 12.67 10.13 -8.92
C TYR A 177 13.20 11.41 -9.57
N ALA A 178 12.35 12.40 -9.87
CA ALA A 178 12.75 13.67 -10.46
C ALA A 178 13.14 14.69 -9.37
N PRO A 179 14.40 14.69 -8.89
CA PRO A 179 14.84 15.60 -7.84
C PRO A 179 14.79 17.04 -8.32
N ASN A 180 14.52 17.98 -7.40
CA ASN A 180 14.48 19.41 -7.64
C ASN A 180 13.33 19.93 -8.56
N THR A 181 12.42 19.07 -8.96
CA THR A 181 11.21 19.46 -9.69
C THR A 181 9.97 19.11 -8.85
N THR A 182 9.39 17.94 -9.10
CA THR A 182 8.22 17.39 -8.40
C THR A 182 8.59 16.24 -7.45
N GLY A 183 9.82 15.69 -7.56
CA GLY A 183 10.28 14.56 -6.80
C GLY A 183 10.71 14.89 -5.36
N ILE A 184 11.07 13.86 -4.60
CA ILE A 184 11.54 13.99 -3.23
C ILE A 184 12.94 14.58 -3.24
N PRO A 185 13.20 15.76 -2.60
CA PRO A 185 14.51 16.36 -2.57
C PRO A 185 15.49 15.45 -1.80
N TYR A 186 16.65 15.16 -2.40
CA TYR A 186 17.72 14.42 -1.72
C TYR A 186 18.28 15.27 -0.57
N LYS A 187 18.35 14.71 0.63
CA LYS A 187 19.14 15.31 1.71
C LYS A 187 20.60 15.15 1.35
N ARG A 188 21.29 16.24 1.01
CA ARG A 188 22.76 16.24 0.85
C ARG A 188 23.40 15.79 2.16
N LYS A 189 24.30 14.82 2.10
CA LYS A 189 25.11 14.44 3.27
C LYS A 189 26.02 15.63 3.64
N PRO A 190 26.29 15.90 4.93
CA PRO A 190 27.13 17.02 5.36
C PRO A 190 28.54 17.05 4.72
N SER A 191 29.06 15.90 4.29
CA SER A 191 30.37 15.75 3.65
C SER A 191 30.44 16.27 2.21
N GLU A 192 29.32 16.60 1.57
CA GLU A 192 29.29 17.10 0.20
C GLU A 192 29.34 18.64 0.10
N ARG A 193 29.54 19.35 1.24
CA ARG A 193 29.56 20.82 1.30
C ARG A 193 30.90 21.46 0.97
N SER A 194 31.92 20.74 0.54
CA SER A 194 33.28 21.28 0.37
C SER A 194 33.86 21.14 -1.02
N PHE A 195 33.17 21.64 -2.04
CA PHE A 195 33.80 21.98 -3.31
C PHE A 195 33.08 23.14 -4.03
N SER A 196 32.91 24.26 -3.34
CA SER A 196 32.79 25.53 -4.05
C SER A 196 34.16 26.17 -4.04
N GLY A 197 34.88 26.05 -5.16
CA GLY A 197 36.20 26.60 -5.29
C GLY A 197 36.22 28.11 -5.09
N GLU A 198 36.93 28.55 -4.10
CA GLU A 198 37.55 29.89 -4.10
C GLU A 198 38.51 29.96 -5.26
N LYS A 199 38.12 30.65 -6.34
CA LYS A 199 39.07 31.23 -7.27
C LYS A 199 39.75 32.41 -6.55
N ARG A 200 40.97 32.22 -6.11
CA ARG A 200 41.84 33.33 -5.75
C ARG A 200 42.20 34.09 -7.01
N ALA A 201 42.02 35.40 -6.93
CA ALA A 201 42.54 36.38 -7.88
C ALA A 201 44.08 36.40 -7.87
#